data_c56d3c9f9331fe7207d8f0383d42a773
#
_entry.id   c56d3c9f9331fe7207d8f0383d42a773
#
_cell.length_a   1.000
_cell.length_b   1.000
_cell.length_c   1.000
_cell.angle_alpha   90.00
_cell.angle_beta   90.00
_cell.angle_gamma   90.00
#
_symmetry.space_group_name_H-M   'P 1'
#
loop_
_entity.id
_entity.type
_entity.pdbx_description
1 polymer ?
#
loop_
_entity_poly.entity_id
_entity_poly.type
_entity_poly.pdbx_seq_one_letter_code
_entity_poly.pdbx_strand_id
1 'polypeptide(L)'
;LVGSEMCIRDRLTYEKSQGRFHTNYRFTLSFDNISDYRQKVSALLGREAELYYSSPDNLFAQGQSLREGFTSQELMDWLPVQAKKEGLLAEQDTLFTLSGNEIQLESRLVSSGDRLELFTLDYQPIDKIAIHTELLPDGSYHRSLSYQIPQTACDAFGVQLERYMATLVPENGKSSWKAIATGRVFTVSFEAGDAEELSALTRQALDSDTPKAELTSTEQTLFSARHVFRETLDFSSFPSNREGKTFVSYTFSTKDHSGISQVSLKNEGQAVDPSSAVENNEFQFQGDASLLEISLKSSDKYSVSAVSVSLTEQDSGIYQRSLILSFTGDPGGPEKAKDYFSSLPTQFTDVQAKGNRCAVTITGSPSEITSDQTLIFGEGNTVSLTQQSGFSPFSYDNLEDRLELSSFLKKIGFSGQPTYHYFSSRTLDEFLQTDSSGERQAFDGDQAQAGKAISAQGAVVLTMVNKSWNPVFWLAAGAGILLILLASAAVFFRFQRAALRKKKPEPEFLVLEEFCPQCGAVLYEGMRYCTQCGVDLKAHPIDKRAGKD
;
A
#
# COMPACT_ATOMS: atom_id res chain seq x y z
N LEU A 1 2.14 33.35 29.33
CA LEU A 1 1.78 32.68 30.56
C LEU A 1 1.22 33.71 31.52
N VAL A 2 0.01 34.12 31.31
CA VAL A 2 -0.79 34.77 32.33
C VAL A 2 -1.93 33.81 32.57
N GLY A 3 -1.87 33.10 33.69
CA GLY A 3 -2.98 32.34 34.19
C GLY A 3 -4.16 33.29 34.35
N SER A 4 -5.13 33.19 33.47
CA SER A 4 -6.47 33.65 33.83
C SER A 4 -6.95 32.65 34.87
N GLU A 5 -6.79 33.00 36.14
CA GLU A 5 -7.68 32.49 37.17
C GLU A 5 -9.08 32.89 36.73
N MET A 6 -9.71 32.08 35.89
CA MET A 6 -11.15 32.11 35.75
C MET A 6 -11.67 31.79 37.14
N CYS A 7 -12.17 32.79 37.83
CA CYS A 7 -12.92 32.62 39.07
C CYS A 7 -14.13 31.74 38.74
N ILE A 8 -13.96 30.44 38.94
CA ILE A 8 -15.09 29.53 38.91
C ILE A 8 -15.87 29.83 40.19
N ARG A 9 -16.85 30.67 40.06
CA ARG A 9 -17.89 30.81 41.06
C ARG A 9 -18.94 29.79 40.79
N ASP A 10 -18.58 28.54 40.97
CA ASP A 10 -19.58 27.49 41.01
C ASP A 10 -20.35 27.58 42.32
N ARG A 11 -21.62 27.39 42.21
CA ARG A 11 -22.57 27.72 43.26
C ARG A 11 -23.52 26.54 43.43
N LEU A 12 -23.41 25.80 44.53
CA LEU A 12 -24.46 24.89 44.95
C LEU A 12 -25.55 25.69 45.65
N THR A 13 -26.72 25.84 45.08
CA THR A 13 -27.80 26.66 45.57
C THR A 13 -28.92 25.79 46.15
N TYR A 14 -29.41 26.17 47.31
CA TYR A 14 -30.66 25.62 47.82
C TYR A 14 -31.76 26.70 47.76
N GLU A 15 -32.84 26.39 47.04
CA GLU A 15 -34.03 27.23 46.98
C GLU A 15 -35.25 26.36 47.27
N LYS A 16 -36.20 26.93 48.01
CA LYS A 16 -37.50 26.35 48.24
C LYS A 16 -38.50 26.99 47.31
N SER A 17 -39.13 26.22 46.42
CA SER A 17 -40.26 26.68 45.63
C SER A 17 -41.47 25.83 45.92
N GLN A 18 -42.63 26.43 46.13
CA GLN A 18 -43.87 25.76 46.38
C GLN A 18 -44.70 25.66 45.08
N GLY A 19 -44.88 24.46 44.60
CA GLY A 19 -45.89 24.14 43.59
C GLY A 19 -47.21 23.71 44.23
N ARG A 20 -48.28 23.50 43.42
CA ARG A 20 -49.65 23.19 43.87
C ARG A 20 -49.76 21.90 44.67
N PHE A 21 -48.85 20.96 44.46
CA PHE A 21 -48.83 19.61 45.08
C PHE A 21 -47.47 19.15 45.56
N HIS A 22 -46.38 19.94 45.41
CA HIS A 22 -45.04 19.57 45.81
C HIS A 22 -44.22 20.78 46.16
N THR A 23 -43.25 20.59 47.04
CA THR A 23 -42.23 21.59 47.39
C THR A 23 -40.91 21.14 46.77
N ASN A 24 -40.34 21.99 45.95
CA ASN A 24 -38.99 21.78 45.42
C ASN A 24 -37.96 22.52 46.25
N TYR A 25 -36.85 21.89 46.48
CA TYR A 25 -35.72 22.47 47.22
C TYR A 25 -34.53 22.56 46.28
N ARG A 26 -33.89 23.73 46.27
CA ARG A 26 -32.63 23.96 45.56
C ARG A 26 -31.60 24.42 46.56
N PHE A 27 -30.44 23.75 46.63
CA PHE A 27 -29.33 24.16 47.47
C PHE A 27 -28.25 24.89 46.67
N THR A 28 -27.68 25.92 47.24
CA THR A 28 -26.51 26.61 46.66
C THR A 28 -25.39 26.70 47.70
N LEU A 29 -24.21 26.13 47.36
CA LEU A 29 -22.99 26.32 48.11
C LEU A 29 -22.03 27.17 47.29
N SER A 30 -21.72 28.38 47.77
CA SER A 30 -20.73 29.23 47.11
C SER A 30 -19.33 28.89 47.62
N PHE A 31 -18.39 28.81 46.69
CA PHE A 31 -16.99 28.56 46.99
C PHE A 31 -16.07 29.41 46.08
N ASP A 32 -14.88 29.78 46.60
CA ASP A 32 -13.96 30.62 45.85
C ASP A 32 -12.97 29.83 44.99
N ASN A 33 -12.69 28.61 45.39
CA ASN A 33 -11.81 27.68 44.66
C ASN A 33 -12.09 26.23 45.09
N ILE A 34 -11.48 25.28 44.39
CA ILE A 34 -11.69 23.84 44.64
C ILE A 34 -11.27 23.40 46.04
N SER A 35 -10.24 24.01 46.60
CA SER A 35 -9.81 23.71 47.98
C SER A 35 -10.85 24.14 49.00
N ASP A 36 -11.42 25.31 48.82
CA ASP A 36 -12.52 25.85 49.65
C ASP A 36 -13.77 24.97 49.51
N TYR A 37 -14.11 24.60 48.28
CA TYR A 37 -15.19 23.66 47.99
C TYR A 37 -14.99 22.33 48.71
N ARG A 38 -13.80 21.71 48.55
CA ARG A 38 -13.44 20.44 49.20
C ARG A 38 -13.57 20.54 50.72
N GLN A 39 -13.08 21.61 51.30
CA GLN A 39 -13.18 21.83 52.73
C GLN A 39 -14.64 21.94 53.21
N LYS A 40 -15.44 22.72 52.50
CA LYS A 40 -16.86 22.92 52.82
C LYS A 40 -17.65 21.63 52.66
N VAL A 41 -17.47 20.87 51.56
CA VAL A 41 -18.12 19.59 51.35
C VAL A 41 -17.67 18.55 52.39
N SER A 42 -16.38 18.48 52.71
CA SER A 42 -15.88 17.59 53.74
C SER A 42 -16.48 17.90 55.12
N ALA A 43 -16.62 19.18 55.46
CA ALA A 43 -17.25 19.58 56.70
C ALA A 43 -18.75 19.22 56.77
N LEU A 44 -19.45 19.28 55.60
CA LEU A 44 -20.85 18.89 55.50
C LEU A 44 -21.06 17.40 55.60
N LEU A 45 -20.20 16.59 54.96
CA LEU A 45 -20.28 15.13 54.95
C LEU A 45 -19.73 14.50 56.22
N GLY A 46 -18.97 15.22 57.04
CA GLY A 46 -18.28 14.67 58.19
C GLY A 46 -17.15 13.68 57.87
N ARG A 47 -16.73 13.64 56.65
CA ARG A 47 -15.61 12.87 56.12
C ARG A 47 -14.87 13.60 55.03
N GLU A 48 -13.69 13.15 54.67
CA GLU A 48 -12.95 13.75 53.55
C GLU A 48 -13.70 13.52 52.22
N ALA A 49 -13.92 14.57 51.43
CA ALA A 49 -14.57 14.48 50.13
C ALA A 49 -13.60 13.90 49.13
N GLU A 50 -14.02 12.85 48.43
CA GLU A 50 -13.30 12.33 47.29
C GLU A 50 -13.59 13.19 46.07
N LEU A 51 -12.68 14.11 45.79
CA LEU A 51 -12.81 15.06 44.71
C LEU A 51 -11.80 14.77 43.61
N TYR A 52 -12.28 14.45 42.44
CA TYR A 52 -11.47 14.33 41.24
C TYR A 52 -11.73 15.54 40.36
N TYR A 53 -10.65 16.22 40.02
CA TYR A 53 -10.67 17.37 39.14
C TYR A 53 -9.91 17.07 37.85
N SER A 54 -10.51 17.34 36.72
CA SER A 54 -9.84 17.35 35.42
C SER A 54 -10.19 18.63 34.68
N SER A 55 -9.19 19.28 34.11
CA SER A 55 -9.37 20.38 33.20
C SER A 55 -8.85 19.94 31.86
N PRO A 56 -9.68 19.79 30.86
CA PRO A 56 -9.18 19.54 29.51
C PRO A 56 -8.42 20.77 29.05
N ASP A 57 -7.14 20.57 28.68
CA ASP A 57 -6.29 21.63 28.15
C ASP A 57 -6.51 21.77 26.63
N ASN A 58 -7.76 22.03 26.26
CA ASN A 58 -8.20 22.10 24.87
C ASN A 58 -9.04 23.35 24.64
N LEU A 59 -8.82 24.00 23.50
CA LEU A 59 -9.52 25.23 23.15
C LEU A 59 -11.02 25.05 22.98
N PHE A 60 -11.45 23.92 22.41
CA PHE A 60 -12.85 23.62 22.11
C PHE A 60 -13.62 23.00 23.27
N ALA A 61 -12.92 22.47 24.26
CA ALA A 61 -13.47 21.90 25.47
C ALA A 61 -12.91 22.61 26.69
N GLN A 62 -13.31 23.88 26.87
CA GLN A 62 -12.94 24.65 28.04
C GLN A 62 -13.89 24.32 29.16
N GLY A 63 -13.36 23.87 30.27
CA GLY A 63 -14.17 23.60 31.43
C GLY A 63 -13.46 22.74 32.43
N GLN A 64 -14.14 22.55 33.53
CA GLN A 64 -13.61 21.79 34.65
C GLN A 64 -14.61 20.66 34.94
N SER A 65 -14.11 19.44 34.98
CA SER A 65 -14.89 18.31 35.43
C SER A 65 -14.62 18.10 36.92
N LEU A 66 -15.64 18.24 37.71
CA LEU A 66 -15.60 17.94 39.13
C LEU A 66 -16.37 16.64 39.39
N ARG A 67 -15.68 15.61 39.85
CA ARG A 67 -16.29 14.34 40.20
C ARG A 67 -16.26 14.17 41.71
N GLU A 68 -17.42 14.05 42.31
CA GLU A 68 -17.56 13.86 43.76
C GLU A 68 -17.92 12.44 44.12
N GLY A 69 -17.27 11.92 45.13
CA GLY A 69 -17.46 10.55 45.64
C GLY A 69 -18.49 10.43 46.75
N PHE A 70 -19.64 11.11 46.64
CA PHE A 70 -20.74 10.80 47.59
C PHE A 70 -21.90 10.08 46.89
N THR A 71 -22.55 9.22 47.66
CA THR A 71 -23.69 8.46 47.19
C THR A 71 -24.95 9.31 47.24
N SER A 72 -25.96 8.97 46.45
CA SER A 72 -27.29 9.59 46.52
C SER A 72 -27.89 9.44 47.95
N GLN A 73 -27.55 8.38 48.67
CA GLN A 73 -28.02 8.17 50.05
C GLN A 73 -27.40 9.18 51.01
N GLU A 74 -26.07 9.42 50.94
CA GLU A 74 -25.41 10.45 51.77
C GLU A 74 -25.99 11.84 51.53
N LEU A 75 -26.29 12.16 50.26
CA LEU A 75 -26.94 13.41 49.93
C LEU A 75 -28.36 13.52 50.53
N MET A 76 -29.12 12.44 50.44
CA MET A 76 -30.46 12.38 51.01
C MET A 76 -30.47 12.49 52.53
N ASP A 77 -29.48 11.95 53.19
CA ASP A 77 -29.31 12.06 54.65
C ASP A 77 -28.89 13.47 55.07
N TRP A 78 -28.03 14.08 54.30
CA TRP A 78 -27.51 15.43 54.58
C TRP A 78 -28.49 16.57 54.27
N LEU A 79 -29.22 16.52 53.17
CA LEU A 79 -30.14 17.56 52.73
C LEU A 79 -31.18 17.95 53.76
N PRO A 80 -31.88 17.03 54.44
CA PRO A 80 -32.84 17.37 55.48
C PRO A 80 -32.22 18.06 56.67
N VAL A 81 -31.04 17.61 57.12
CA VAL A 81 -30.34 18.18 58.24
C VAL A 81 -29.94 19.61 57.96
N GLN A 82 -29.37 19.86 56.79
CA GLN A 82 -28.96 21.22 56.39
C GLN A 82 -30.17 22.15 56.19
N ALA A 83 -31.22 21.65 55.57
CA ALA A 83 -32.46 22.42 55.33
C ALA A 83 -33.15 22.85 56.67
N LYS A 84 -33.13 21.98 57.66
CA LYS A 84 -33.60 22.31 59.00
C LYS A 84 -32.71 23.33 59.69
N LYS A 85 -31.41 23.18 59.59
CA LYS A 85 -30.41 24.10 60.15
C LYS A 85 -30.53 25.51 59.59
N GLU A 86 -30.84 25.62 58.29
CA GLU A 86 -31.03 26.90 57.61
C GLU A 86 -32.48 27.46 57.75
N GLY A 87 -33.34 26.76 58.50
CA GLY A 87 -34.72 27.19 58.70
C GLY A 87 -35.63 27.05 57.50
N LEU A 88 -35.19 26.32 56.47
CA LEU A 88 -35.93 26.11 55.23
C LEU A 88 -36.92 24.94 55.33
N LEU A 89 -36.66 24.05 56.27
CA LEU A 89 -37.52 22.89 56.61
C LEU A 89 -37.83 22.95 58.11
N ALA A 90 -39.10 22.75 58.48
CA ALA A 90 -39.45 22.69 59.90
C ALA A 90 -38.96 21.34 60.53
N GLU A 91 -38.73 21.32 61.83
CA GLU A 91 -38.18 20.12 62.52
C GLU A 91 -39.01 18.85 62.27
N GLN A 92 -40.35 19.01 62.13
CA GLN A 92 -41.28 17.90 61.90
C GLN A 92 -41.39 17.49 60.43
N ASP A 93 -40.84 18.28 59.50
CA ASP A 93 -40.96 18.00 58.07
C ASP A 93 -39.91 16.96 57.64
N THR A 94 -40.34 16.08 56.74
CA THR A 94 -39.49 15.10 56.07
C THR A 94 -39.38 15.44 54.59
N LEU A 95 -38.18 15.35 54.06
CA LEU A 95 -37.99 15.43 52.60
C LEU A 95 -38.60 14.19 51.95
N PHE A 96 -39.56 14.46 51.07
CA PHE A 96 -40.09 13.40 50.21
C PHE A 96 -39.04 12.98 49.20
N THR A 97 -39.05 11.67 48.91
CA THR A 97 -38.14 11.06 47.92
C THR A 97 -38.04 11.91 46.65
N LEU A 98 -36.82 12.28 46.31
CA LEU A 98 -36.48 12.77 44.99
C LEU A 98 -36.86 11.69 43.98
N SER A 99 -37.93 11.84 43.26
CA SER A 99 -38.24 10.98 42.13
C SER A 99 -37.41 11.43 40.95
N GLY A 100 -36.33 10.75 40.72
CA GLY A 100 -35.35 11.06 39.69
C GLY A 100 -34.09 11.69 40.25
N ASN A 101 -32.98 11.23 39.77
CA ASN A 101 -31.63 11.63 40.17
C ASN A 101 -31.22 13.01 39.59
N GLU A 102 -32.14 14.00 39.54
CA GLU A 102 -31.83 15.33 39.04
C GLU A 102 -31.65 16.33 40.18
N ILE A 103 -30.42 16.64 40.50
CA ILE A 103 -30.09 17.88 41.20
C ILE A 103 -29.70 18.89 40.12
N GLN A 104 -30.48 19.93 39.91
CA GLN A 104 -30.13 20.99 38.98
C GLN A 104 -29.18 21.99 39.67
N LEU A 105 -27.92 21.96 39.23
CA LEU A 105 -27.00 23.05 39.43
C LEU A 105 -27.13 24.03 38.27
N GLU A 106 -26.79 25.32 38.46
CA GLU A 106 -26.77 26.30 37.37
C GLU A 106 -25.80 25.92 36.23
N SER A 107 -24.81 25.07 36.48
CA SER A 107 -23.96 24.40 35.51
C SER A 107 -24.18 22.91 35.60
N ARG A 108 -24.78 22.35 34.62
CA ARG A 108 -25.13 20.96 34.33
C ARG A 108 -24.70 19.88 35.30
N LEU A 109 -25.69 19.13 35.73
CA LEU A 109 -25.55 17.87 36.42
C LEU A 109 -25.86 16.69 35.50
N VAL A 110 -24.94 15.75 35.37
CA VAL A 110 -25.23 14.44 34.80
C VAL A 110 -25.02 13.42 35.92
N SER A 111 -26.07 12.74 36.34
CA SER A 111 -25.94 11.62 37.25
C SER A 111 -25.84 10.33 36.45
N SER A 112 -24.78 9.57 36.65
CA SER A 112 -24.70 8.18 36.18
C SER A 112 -24.56 7.25 37.39
N GLY A 113 -25.61 6.53 37.73
CA GLY A 113 -25.60 5.57 38.84
C GLY A 113 -25.51 6.20 40.21
N ASP A 114 -24.78 5.58 41.13
CA ASP A 114 -24.67 5.97 42.54
C ASP A 114 -23.71 7.12 42.83
N ARG A 115 -23.21 7.80 41.81
CA ARG A 115 -22.23 8.91 41.92
C ARG A 115 -22.73 10.18 41.25
N LEU A 116 -22.45 11.29 41.89
CA LEU A 116 -22.74 12.64 41.38
C LEU A 116 -21.54 13.17 40.62
N GLU A 117 -21.72 13.48 39.33
CA GLU A 117 -20.69 14.11 38.49
C GLU A 117 -21.14 15.50 38.08
N LEU A 118 -20.34 16.52 38.41
CA LEU A 118 -20.56 17.89 38.04
C LEU A 118 -19.66 18.27 36.87
N PHE A 119 -20.26 18.68 35.76
CA PHE A 119 -19.52 19.14 34.60
C PHE A 119 -19.82 20.61 34.35
N THR A 120 -18.80 21.45 34.37
CA THR A 120 -18.84 22.83 33.85
C THR A 120 -18.05 22.85 32.54
N LEU A 121 -18.55 22.20 31.52
CA LEU A 121 -17.93 22.20 30.21
C LEU A 121 -18.67 23.19 29.31
N ASP A 122 -17.99 24.22 28.88
CA ASP A 122 -18.44 25.08 27.80
C ASP A 122 -17.85 24.53 26.48
N TYR A 123 -18.68 23.91 25.71
CA TYR A 123 -18.29 23.38 24.41
C TYR A 123 -18.51 24.44 23.33
N GLN A 124 -17.42 24.80 22.67
CA GLN A 124 -17.53 25.49 21.40
C GLN A 124 -17.51 24.42 20.29
N PRO A 125 -18.67 24.08 19.72
CA PRO A 125 -18.75 22.96 18.82
C PRO A 125 -17.93 23.20 17.56
N ILE A 126 -17.32 22.13 17.07
CA ILE A 126 -16.79 22.05 15.71
C ILE A 126 -17.87 21.41 14.83
N ASP A 127 -18.10 21.92 13.60
CA ASP A 127 -19.18 21.39 12.75
C ASP A 127 -18.87 20.00 12.21
N LYS A 128 -17.62 19.80 11.76
CA LYS A 128 -17.23 18.58 11.08
C LYS A 128 -15.71 18.42 11.07
N ILE A 129 -15.27 17.17 11.20
CA ILE A 129 -13.91 16.73 10.83
C ILE A 129 -14.01 15.80 9.63
N ALA A 130 -13.34 16.15 8.54
CA ALA A 130 -13.22 15.27 7.39
C ALA A 130 -11.79 14.75 7.30
N ILE A 131 -11.63 13.43 7.23
CA ILE A 131 -10.34 12.75 7.09
C ILE A 131 -10.34 12.00 5.77
N HIS A 132 -9.33 12.23 4.95
CA HIS A 132 -9.07 11.45 3.76
C HIS A 132 -7.69 10.81 3.86
N THR A 133 -7.65 9.49 3.73
CA THR A 133 -6.43 8.68 3.76
C THR A 133 -6.30 7.95 2.45
N GLU A 134 -5.15 8.07 1.84
CA GLU A 134 -4.79 7.35 0.62
C GLU A 134 -3.59 6.46 0.89
N LEU A 135 -3.73 5.15 0.65
CA LEU A 135 -2.63 4.20 0.63
C LEU A 135 -2.03 4.20 -0.77
N LEU A 136 -0.73 4.47 -0.87
CA LEU A 136 0.00 4.54 -2.13
C LEU A 136 0.60 3.16 -2.51
N PRO A 137 0.97 2.93 -3.78
CA PRO A 137 1.51 1.65 -4.25
C PRO A 137 2.80 1.19 -3.57
N ASP A 138 3.61 2.14 -3.10
CA ASP A 138 4.86 1.90 -2.36
C ASP A 138 4.64 1.57 -0.88
N GLY A 139 3.38 1.57 -0.41
CA GLY A 139 3.01 1.33 0.98
C GLY A 139 3.02 2.56 1.87
N SER A 140 3.37 3.72 1.34
CA SER A 140 3.27 5.00 2.02
C SER A 140 1.83 5.52 2.03
N TYR A 141 1.58 6.58 2.81
CA TYR A 141 0.27 7.18 2.96
C TYR A 141 0.31 8.66 2.65
N HIS A 142 -0.75 9.14 2.03
CA HIS A 142 -1.09 10.55 2.02
C HIS A 142 -2.36 10.76 2.86
N ARG A 143 -2.32 11.68 3.82
CA ARG A 143 -3.48 12.02 4.66
C ARG A 143 -3.78 13.51 4.62
N SER A 144 -5.08 13.82 4.59
CA SER A 144 -5.57 15.18 4.83
C SER A 144 -6.70 15.16 5.86
N LEU A 145 -6.66 16.12 6.78
CA LEU A 145 -7.70 16.39 7.77
C LEU A 145 -8.25 17.81 7.54
N SER A 146 -9.56 17.94 7.51
CA SER A 146 -10.22 19.24 7.36
C SER A 146 -11.19 19.46 8.51
N TYR A 147 -10.98 20.54 9.26
CA TYR A 147 -11.77 20.97 10.41
C TYR A 147 -12.70 22.08 9.97
N GLN A 148 -13.99 21.85 9.96
CA GLN A 148 -14.99 22.87 9.69
C GLN A 148 -15.38 23.54 11.02
N ILE A 149 -14.99 24.78 11.18
CA ILE A 149 -15.12 25.55 12.40
C ILE A 149 -16.20 26.62 12.16
N PRO A 150 -17.29 26.62 12.95
CA PRO A 150 -18.37 27.59 12.77
C PRO A 150 -17.90 29.02 13.09
N GLN A 151 -18.59 30.00 12.51
CA GLN A 151 -18.26 31.41 12.69
C GLN A 151 -18.28 31.83 14.16
N THR A 152 -19.20 31.25 14.96
CA THR A 152 -19.29 31.52 16.41
C THR A 152 -18.02 31.16 17.16
N ALA A 153 -17.42 30.00 16.84
CA ALA A 153 -16.14 29.60 17.43
C ALA A 153 -14.97 30.45 16.89
N CYS A 154 -15.00 30.82 15.61
CA CYS A 154 -14.00 31.75 15.04
C CYS A 154 -14.02 33.11 15.76
N ASP A 155 -15.19 33.64 16.04
CA ASP A 155 -15.36 34.93 16.74
C ASP A 155 -15.00 34.83 18.22
N ALA A 156 -15.32 33.70 18.87
CA ALA A 156 -15.00 33.48 20.28
C ALA A 156 -13.51 33.39 20.55
N PHE A 157 -12.78 32.68 19.69
CA PHE A 157 -11.36 32.37 19.92
C PHE A 157 -10.38 33.33 19.21
N GLY A 158 -10.80 33.92 18.09
CA GLY A 158 -9.96 34.86 17.33
C GLY A 158 -8.55 34.34 17.04
N VAL A 159 -7.51 35.07 17.47
CA VAL A 159 -6.10 34.69 17.23
C VAL A 159 -5.69 33.41 17.96
N GLN A 160 -6.36 33.04 19.06
CA GLN A 160 -6.05 31.82 19.80
C GLN A 160 -6.36 30.59 18.94
N LEU A 161 -7.43 30.63 18.14
CA LEU A 161 -7.78 29.58 17.20
C LEU A 161 -6.66 29.29 16.21
N GLU A 162 -6.09 30.32 15.60
CA GLU A 162 -5.01 30.14 14.62
C GLU A 162 -3.75 29.53 15.25
N ARG A 163 -3.43 29.96 16.48
CA ARG A 163 -2.30 29.40 17.23
C ARG A 163 -2.52 27.94 17.59
N TYR A 164 -3.69 27.61 18.11
CA TYR A 164 -4.01 26.23 18.46
C TYR A 164 -4.01 25.32 17.23
N MET A 165 -4.70 25.72 16.16
CA MET A 165 -4.73 24.92 14.93
C MET A 165 -3.35 24.76 14.31
N ALA A 166 -2.44 25.72 14.49
CA ALA A 166 -1.05 25.60 14.05
C ALA A 166 -0.27 24.50 14.81
N THR A 167 -0.61 24.21 16.06
CA THR A 167 0.03 23.13 16.83
C THR A 167 -0.36 21.74 16.32
N LEU A 168 -1.49 21.63 15.63
CA LEU A 168 -1.98 20.37 15.04
C LEU A 168 -1.24 20.00 13.75
N VAL A 169 -0.44 20.92 13.19
CA VAL A 169 0.29 20.66 11.95
C VAL A 169 1.57 19.91 12.26
N PRO A 170 1.75 18.67 11.76
CA PRO A 170 2.99 17.93 11.90
C PRO A 170 4.18 18.64 11.24
N GLU A 171 5.40 18.32 11.66
CA GLU A 171 6.63 18.99 11.17
C GLU A 171 6.75 18.94 9.64
N ASN A 172 6.36 17.83 9.02
CA ASN A 172 6.37 17.65 7.56
C ASN A 172 5.01 17.99 6.90
N GLY A 173 4.07 18.53 7.69
CA GLY A 173 2.71 18.81 7.24
C GLY A 173 2.59 20.16 6.52
N LYS A 174 1.57 20.25 5.67
CA LYS A 174 1.11 21.49 5.06
C LYS A 174 -0.24 21.85 5.63
N SER A 175 -0.50 23.15 5.83
CA SER A 175 -1.80 23.61 6.29
C SER A 175 -2.33 24.76 5.46
N SER A 176 -3.64 24.91 5.46
CA SER A 176 -4.31 26.04 4.81
C SER A 176 -5.63 26.39 5.50
N TRP A 177 -6.01 27.64 5.42
CA TRP A 177 -7.29 28.17 5.84
C TRP A 177 -8.14 28.55 4.63
N LYS A 178 -9.42 28.21 4.66
CA LYS A 178 -10.41 28.60 3.65
C LYS A 178 -11.66 29.15 4.35
N ALA A 179 -12.09 30.35 3.99
CA ALA A 179 -13.39 30.87 4.44
C ALA A 179 -14.55 30.19 3.69
N ILE A 180 -15.60 29.87 4.42
CA ILE A 180 -16.87 29.33 3.90
C ILE A 180 -18.04 30.16 4.44
N ALA A 181 -19.24 29.95 3.93
CA ALA A 181 -20.42 30.75 4.32
C ALA A 181 -20.78 30.60 5.81
N THR A 182 -20.45 29.46 6.45
CA THR A 182 -20.80 29.13 7.84
C THR A 182 -19.64 29.30 8.81
N GLY A 183 -18.44 29.70 8.35
CA GLY A 183 -17.26 29.82 9.19
C GLY A 183 -15.96 29.68 8.41
N ARG A 184 -15.03 28.86 8.93
CA ARG A 184 -13.73 28.60 8.29
C ARG A 184 -13.44 27.11 8.26
N VAL A 185 -12.70 26.67 7.24
CA VAL A 185 -12.13 25.32 7.17
C VAL A 185 -10.63 25.41 7.33
N PHE A 186 -10.09 24.70 8.30
CA PHE A 186 -8.66 24.47 8.44
C PHE A 186 -8.33 23.09 7.87
N THR A 187 -7.36 23.00 6.98
CA THR A 187 -6.93 21.73 6.38
C THR A 187 -5.46 21.50 6.71
N VAL A 188 -5.15 20.32 7.19
CA VAL A 188 -3.79 19.80 7.42
C VAL A 188 -3.60 18.61 6.48
N SER A 189 -2.47 18.53 5.79
CA SER A 189 -2.10 17.38 4.97
C SER A 189 -0.65 17.00 5.18
N PHE A 190 -0.36 15.70 5.16
CA PHE A 190 0.97 15.14 5.34
C PHE A 190 1.11 13.79 4.64
N GLU A 191 2.35 13.39 4.43
CA GLU A 191 2.74 12.07 3.94
C GLU A 191 3.37 11.28 5.09
N ALA A 192 3.17 9.97 5.10
CA ALA A 192 3.76 9.05 6.07
C ALA A 192 4.33 7.84 5.33
N GLY A 193 5.55 7.45 5.63
CA GLY A 193 6.23 6.32 4.98
C GLY A 193 5.67 4.96 5.38
N ASP A 194 5.04 4.89 6.55
CA ASP A 194 4.42 3.66 7.08
C ASP A 194 3.25 3.96 8.04
N ALA A 195 2.64 2.90 8.57
CA ALA A 195 1.51 3.02 9.48
C ALA A 195 1.88 3.55 10.88
N GLU A 196 3.12 3.37 11.33
CA GLU A 196 3.62 3.89 12.60
C GLU A 196 3.78 5.40 12.53
N GLU A 197 4.42 5.90 11.48
CA GLU A 197 4.54 7.34 11.21
C GLU A 197 3.16 7.96 11.00
N LEU A 198 2.26 7.29 10.24
CA LEU A 198 0.87 7.73 10.09
C LEU A 198 0.18 7.91 11.44
N SER A 199 0.38 6.97 12.38
CA SER A 199 -0.15 7.05 13.73
C SER A 199 0.38 8.27 14.48
N ALA A 200 1.70 8.49 14.44
CA ALA A 200 2.35 9.60 15.15
C ALA A 200 1.87 10.97 14.64
N LEU A 201 1.83 11.16 13.33
CA LEU A 201 1.37 12.40 12.72
C LEU A 201 -0.13 12.63 12.93
N THR A 202 -0.93 11.56 12.97
CA THR A 202 -2.37 11.64 13.24
C THR A 202 -2.66 12.01 14.71
N ARG A 203 -1.87 11.52 15.67
CA ARG A 203 -1.98 11.91 17.08
C ARG A 203 -1.82 13.42 17.23
N GLN A 204 -0.81 13.98 16.61
CA GLN A 204 -0.62 15.43 16.63
C GLN A 204 -1.78 16.17 15.96
N ALA A 205 -2.22 15.70 14.78
CA ALA A 205 -3.32 16.36 14.07
C ALA A 205 -4.65 16.28 14.82
N LEU A 206 -4.93 15.21 15.56
CA LEU A 206 -6.16 15.06 16.35
C LEU A 206 -6.02 15.48 17.82
N ASP A 207 -4.87 16.02 18.24
CA ASP A 207 -4.59 16.40 19.61
C ASP A 207 -4.96 15.29 20.61
N SER A 208 -4.53 14.06 20.32
CA SER A 208 -4.84 12.86 21.10
C SER A 208 -3.72 11.83 20.99
N ASP A 209 -3.43 11.12 22.07
CA ASP A 209 -2.44 10.02 22.11
C ASP A 209 -3.01 8.67 21.64
N THR A 210 -4.33 8.58 21.47
CA THR A 210 -5.04 7.34 21.16
C THR A 210 -4.87 6.85 19.70
N PRO A 211 -4.81 7.72 18.66
CA PRO A 211 -4.76 7.30 17.27
C PRO A 211 -3.64 6.31 16.99
N LYS A 212 -4.01 5.21 16.33
CA LYS A 212 -3.09 4.13 15.98
C LYS A 212 -3.48 3.54 14.62
N ALA A 213 -2.52 3.36 13.76
CA ALA A 213 -2.67 2.64 12.50
C ALA A 213 -1.70 1.47 12.43
N GLU A 214 -2.13 0.38 11.82
CA GLU A 214 -1.34 -0.83 11.60
C GLU A 214 -1.62 -1.37 10.20
N LEU A 215 -0.57 -1.74 9.46
CA LEU A 215 -0.67 -2.45 8.20
C LEU A 215 0.00 -3.80 8.33
N THR A 216 -0.75 -4.86 8.03
CA THR A 216 -0.22 -6.22 7.95
C THR A 216 -0.38 -6.71 6.53
N SER A 217 0.73 -7.13 5.91
CA SER A 217 0.73 -7.67 4.56
C SER A 217 1.04 -9.15 4.59
N THR A 218 0.30 -9.95 3.81
CA THR A 218 0.52 -11.38 3.63
C THR A 218 0.72 -11.64 2.14
N GLU A 219 1.89 -12.14 1.78
CA GLU A 219 2.20 -12.50 0.39
C GLU A 219 1.21 -13.56 -0.11
N GLN A 220 0.64 -13.32 -1.28
CA GLN A 220 -0.16 -14.28 -2.05
C GLN A 220 0.66 -14.93 -3.15
N THR A 221 1.51 -14.13 -3.79
CA THR A 221 2.49 -14.54 -4.79
C THR A 221 3.79 -13.79 -4.53
N LEU A 222 4.84 -14.02 -5.32
CA LEU A 222 6.08 -13.23 -5.22
C LEU A 222 5.87 -11.72 -5.46
N PHE A 223 4.80 -11.34 -6.15
CA PHE A 223 4.60 -9.96 -6.58
C PHE A 223 3.32 -9.33 -6.04
N SER A 224 2.39 -10.11 -5.49
CA SER A 224 1.12 -9.60 -4.97
C SER A 224 0.91 -10.00 -3.51
N ALA A 225 0.27 -9.12 -2.77
CA ALA A 225 -0.02 -9.31 -1.35
C ALA A 225 -1.50 -9.01 -1.04
N ARG A 226 -1.95 -9.56 0.07
CA ARG A 226 -3.17 -9.16 0.76
C ARG A 226 -2.77 -8.28 1.93
N HIS A 227 -3.47 -7.18 2.07
CA HIS A 227 -3.24 -6.19 3.10
C HIS A 227 -4.41 -6.14 4.08
N VAL A 228 -4.10 -5.97 5.35
CA VAL A 228 -5.07 -5.67 6.41
C VAL A 228 -4.62 -4.38 7.08
N PHE A 229 -5.32 -3.31 6.79
CA PHE A 229 -5.14 -2.02 7.45
C PHE A 229 -6.10 -1.94 8.64
N ARG A 230 -5.59 -1.55 9.80
CA ARG A 230 -6.39 -1.28 11.00
C ARG A 230 -6.07 0.12 11.50
N GLU A 231 -7.10 0.85 11.88
CA GLU A 231 -6.94 2.19 12.40
C GLU A 231 -7.90 2.45 13.54
N THR A 232 -7.41 3.16 14.56
CA THR A 232 -8.20 3.74 15.63
C THR A 232 -8.02 5.25 15.58
N LEU A 233 -9.12 5.99 15.59
CA LEU A 233 -9.17 7.46 15.56
C LEU A 233 -9.98 7.96 16.74
N ASP A 234 -9.47 8.95 17.45
CA ASP A 234 -10.08 9.57 18.62
C ASP A 234 -10.32 11.05 18.34
N PHE A 235 -11.57 11.49 18.51
CA PHE A 235 -12.06 12.84 18.27
C PHE A 235 -12.48 13.56 19.54
N SER A 236 -12.19 12.99 20.70
CA SER A 236 -12.61 13.53 22.02
C SER A 236 -12.09 14.95 22.28
N SER A 237 -11.01 15.35 21.62
CA SER A 237 -10.48 16.72 21.69
C SER A 237 -11.33 17.77 20.93
N PHE A 238 -12.27 17.33 20.09
CA PHE A 238 -13.09 18.21 19.24
C PHE A 238 -14.58 17.91 19.37
N PRO A 239 -15.18 17.97 20.56
CA PRO A 239 -16.58 17.66 20.73
C PRO A 239 -17.48 18.67 20.01
N SER A 240 -18.45 18.20 19.22
CA SER A 240 -19.45 19.05 18.56
C SER A 240 -20.81 19.01 19.24
N ASN A 241 -21.04 18.07 20.12
CA ASN A 241 -22.30 17.94 20.85
C ASN A 241 -22.06 17.60 22.33
N ARG A 242 -23.17 17.60 23.08
CA ARG A 242 -23.16 17.36 24.54
C ARG A 242 -22.76 15.94 24.94
N GLU A 243 -22.79 14.99 24.00
CA GLU A 243 -22.37 13.61 24.21
C GLU A 243 -20.86 13.43 24.01
N GLY A 244 -20.14 14.52 23.69
CA GLY A 244 -18.70 14.47 23.43
C GLY A 244 -18.34 13.91 22.05
N LYS A 245 -19.33 13.84 21.14
CA LYS A 245 -19.14 13.33 19.78
C LYS A 245 -18.94 14.44 18.80
N THR A 246 -18.28 14.12 17.69
CA THR A 246 -18.03 15.03 16.57
C THR A 246 -18.61 14.42 15.30
N PHE A 247 -19.18 15.24 14.41
CA PHE A 247 -19.56 14.76 13.09
C PHE A 247 -18.30 14.52 12.24
N VAL A 248 -18.07 13.26 11.90
CA VAL A 248 -16.87 12.81 11.19
C VAL A 248 -17.25 12.34 9.79
N SER A 249 -16.41 12.71 8.81
CA SER A 249 -16.43 12.12 7.47
C SER A 249 -15.05 11.50 7.24
N TYR A 250 -15.00 10.17 7.21
CA TYR A 250 -13.77 9.43 6.98
C TYR A 250 -13.79 8.79 5.61
N THR A 251 -12.70 8.92 4.87
CA THR A 251 -12.50 8.30 3.56
C THR A 251 -11.15 7.60 3.53
N PHE A 252 -11.15 6.35 3.10
CA PHE A 252 -9.91 5.60 2.83
C PHE A 252 -9.92 5.11 1.40
N SER A 253 -8.87 5.43 0.65
CA SER A 253 -8.71 5.07 -0.77
C SER A 253 -7.43 4.30 -0.99
N THR A 254 -7.52 3.27 -1.84
CA THR A 254 -6.37 2.57 -2.40
C THR A 254 -6.18 2.90 -3.88
N LYS A 255 -6.98 3.83 -4.42
CA LYS A 255 -7.07 4.11 -5.85
C LYS A 255 -7.23 2.83 -6.67
N ASP A 256 -6.36 2.65 -7.67
CA ASP A 256 -6.47 1.55 -8.63
C ASP A 256 -5.52 0.37 -8.31
N HIS A 257 -4.55 0.55 -7.39
CA HIS A 257 -3.52 -0.45 -7.16
C HIS A 257 -3.97 -1.63 -6.31
N SER A 258 -4.99 -1.45 -5.45
CA SER A 258 -5.56 -2.59 -4.72
C SER A 258 -7.08 -2.49 -4.59
N GLY A 259 -7.74 -3.64 -4.48
CA GLY A 259 -9.19 -3.74 -4.30
C GLY A 259 -9.57 -3.94 -2.85
N ILE A 260 -10.42 -3.07 -2.28
CA ILE A 260 -11.00 -3.26 -0.95
C ILE A 260 -12.03 -4.38 -1.03
N SER A 261 -11.83 -5.45 -0.25
CA SER A 261 -12.67 -6.65 -0.28
C SER A 261 -13.56 -6.81 0.96
N GLN A 262 -13.16 -6.23 2.08
CA GLN A 262 -13.91 -6.31 3.34
C GLN A 262 -13.61 -5.10 4.21
N VAL A 263 -14.65 -4.58 4.85
CA VAL A 263 -14.55 -3.51 5.85
C VAL A 263 -15.24 -3.98 7.13
N SER A 264 -14.66 -3.64 8.27
CA SER A 264 -15.28 -3.73 9.59
C SER A 264 -15.09 -2.39 10.27
N LEU A 265 -16.17 -1.85 10.78
CA LEU A 265 -16.21 -0.55 11.45
C LEU A 265 -16.84 -0.71 12.81
N LYS A 266 -16.26 -0.08 13.82
CA LYS A 266 -16.88 0.14 15.12
C LYS A 266 -16.86 1.62 15.47
N ASN A 267 -17.96 2.10 15.98
CA ASN A 267 -18.11 3.42 16.54
C ASN A 267 -18.37 3.26 18.06
N GLU A 268 -17.47 3.78 18.87
CA GLU A 268 -17.53 3.63 20.35
C GLU A 268 -17.68 2.15 20.79
N GLY A 269 -16.97 1.24 20.13
CA GLY A 269 -17.02 -0.19 20.40
C GLY A 269 -18.24 -0.93 19.82
N GLN A 270 -19.26 -0.21 19.31
CA GLN A 270 -20.42 -0.78 18.66
C GLN A 270 -20.16 -1.02 17.18
N ALA A 271 -20.45 -2.22 16.69
CA ALA A 271 -20.32 -2.54 15.27
C ALA A 271 -21.31 -1.71 14.43
N VAL A 272 -20.80 -1.08 13.38
CA VAL A 272 -21.59 -0.35 12.37
C VAL A 272 -21.53 -1.14 11.07
N ASP A 273 -22.66 -1.31 10.40
CA ASP A 273 -22.71 -1.99 9.11
C ASP A 273 -22.13 -1.11 8.00
N PRO A 274 -20.95 -1.48 7.43
CA PRO A 274 -20.31 -0.71 6.39
C PRO A 274 -20.78 -1.08 4.97
N SER A 275 -21.83 -1.89 4.82
CA SER A 275 -22.18 -2.58 3.56
C SER A 275 -22.50 -1.66 2.36
N SER A 276 -22.77 -0.37 2.60
CA SER A 276 -23.00 0.64 1.55
C SER A 276 -21.83 1.59 1.32
N ALA A 277 -20.71 1.39 2.02
CA ALA A 277 -19.66 2.40 2.18
C ALA A 277 -18.43 2.16 1.29
N VAL A 278 -18.39 1.08 0.47
CA VAL A 278 -17.27 0.80 -0.45
C VAL A 278 -17.71 1.00 -1.88
N GLU A 279 -17.17 2.00 -2.53
CA GLU A 279 -17.36 2.27 -3.96
C GLU A 279 -16.02 2.64 -4.60
N ASN A 280 -15.75 2.12 -5.80
CA ASN A 280 -14.55 2.47 -6.59
C ASN A 280 -13.22 2.36 -5.81
N ASN A 281 -13.04 1.32 -4.96
CA ASN A 281 -11.87 1.12 -4.09
C ASN A 281 -11.67 2.22 -3.04
N GLU A 282 -12.75 2.87 -2.68
CA GLU A 282 -12.82 3.86 -1.63
C GLU A 282 -13.84 3.42 -0.58
N PHE A 283 -13.45 3.46 0.68
CA PHE A 283 -14.33 3.27 1.82
C PHE A 283 -14.70 4.64 2.39
N GLN A 284 -15.97 4.85 2.66
CA GLN A 284 -16.48 6.09 3.25
C GLN A 284 -17.33 5.80 4.49
N PHE A 285 -17.17 6.65 5.51
CA PHE A 285 -18.00 6.71 6.70
C PHE A 285 -18.41 8.15 6.96
N GLN A 286 -19.66 8.35 7.38
CA GLN A 286 -20.14 9.64 7.87
C GLN A 286 -21.07 9.41 9.07
N GLY A 287 -20.84 10.16 10.14
CA GLY A 287 -21.65 10.08 11.35
C GLY A 287 -20.99 10.72 12.55
N ASP A 288 -21.71 10.79 13.65
CA ASP A 288 -21.20 11.26 14.92
C ASP A 288 -20.34 10.19 15.58
N ALA A 289 -19.13 10.57 16.01
CA ALA A 289 -18.18 9.67 16.65
C ALA A 289 -17.31 10.42 17.66
N SER A 290 -16.96 9.76 18.75
CA SER A 290 -15.84 10.13 19.61
C SER A 290 -14.64 9.22 19.36
N LEU A 291 -14.88 7.93 19.05
CA LEU A 291 -13.86 6.91 18.79
C LEU A 291 -14.30 6.04 17.61
N LEU A 292 -13.47 5.94 16.58
CA LEU A 292 -13.67 5.02 15.46
C LEU A 292 -12.57 3.96 15.43
N GLU A 293 -12.96 2.69 15.27
CA GLU A 293 -12.08 1.58 14.95
C GLU A 293 -12.43 1.03 13.56
N ILE A 294 -11.46 1.04 12.67
CA ILE A 294 -11.62 0.67 11.27
C ILE A 294 -10.69 -0.50 10.95
N SER A 295 -11.17 -1.51 10.25
CA SER A 295 -10.36 -2.59 9.70
C SER A 295 -10.75 -2.82 8.24
N LEU A 296 -9.78 -2.66 7.35
CA LEU A 296 -9.93 -2.78 5.90
C LEU A 296 -9.07 -3.93 5.40
N LYS A 297 -9.66 -4.82 4.58
CA LYS A 297 -8.90 -5.83 3.83
C LYS A 297 -8.86 -5.44 2.37
N SER A 298 -7.67 -5.39 1.82
CA SER A 298 -7.46 -5.15 0.39
C SER A 298 -6.51 -6.17 -0.21
N SER A 299 -6.50 -6.27 -1.53
CA SER A 299 -5.58 -7.14 -2.27
C SER A 299 -5.09 -6.40 -3.50
N ASP A 300 -3.83 -6.59 -3.84
CA ASP A 300 -3.25 -6.04 -5.07
C ASP A 300 -4.07 -6.48 -6.29
N LYS A 301 -4.28 -5.58 -7.23
CA LYS A 301 -5.13 -5.80 -8.42
C LYS A 301 -4.36 -6.32 -9.63
N TYR A 302 -3.06 -6.45 -9.55
CA TYR A 302 -2.26 -6.95 -10.66
C TYR A 302 -1.97 -8.43 -10.52
N SER A 303 -1.87 -9.09 -11.66
CA SER A 303 -1.47 -10.49 -11.78
C SER A 303 -0.61 -10.70 -13.01
N VAL A 304 0.22 -11.74 -12.99
CA VAL A 304 1.00 -12.15 -14.18
C VAL A 304 0.04 -12.75 -15.21
N SER A 305 -0.05 -12.12 -16.37
CA SER A 305 -0.96 -12.53 -17.47
C SER A 305 -0.26 -13.33 -18.57
N ALA A 306 1.04 -13.12 -18.75
CA ALA A 306 1.84 -13.88 -19.71
C ALA A 306 3.29 -14.04 -19.23
N VAL A 307 3.87 -15.17 -19.54
CA VAL A 307 5.27 -15.51 -19.30
C VAL A 307 5.90 -15.91 -20.63
N SER A 308 6.95 -15.20 -21.03
CA SER A 308 7.72 -15.51 -22.22
C SER A 308 9.19 -15.75 -21.83
N VAL A 309 9.75 -16.84 -22.28
CA VAL A 309 11.14 -17.22 -22.09
C VAL A 309 11.80 -17.30 -23.44
N SER A 310 12.95 -16.70 -23.63
CA SER A 310 13.72 -16.82 -24.88
C SER A 310 15.17 -17.17 -24.62
N LEU A 311 15.78 -17.83 -25.58
CA LEU A 311 17.22 -18.02 -25.65
C LEU A 311 17.69 -17.52 -27.01
N THR A 312 18.61 -16.57 -27.01
CA THR A 312 19.18 -15.95 -28.20
C THR A 312 20.68 -16.21 -28.24
N GLU A 313 21.15 -16.76 -29.33
CA GLU A 313 22.57 -16.84 -29.59
C GLU A 313 23.09 -15.49 -30.08
N GLN A 314 24.01 -14.86 -29.33
CA GLN A 314 24.62 -13.57 -29.66
C GLN A 314 25.86 -13.75 -30.53
N ASP A 315 26.85 -14.49 -30.00
CA ASP A 315 28.09 -14.86 -30.64
C ASP A 315 28.41 -16.33 -30.39
N SER A 316 29.48 -16.86 -30.99
CA SER A 316 29.88 -18.23 -30.78
C SER A 316 30.16 -18.53 -29.30
N GLY A 317 29.24 -19.25 -28.66
CA GLY A 317 29.30 -19.64 -27.27
C GLY A 317 28.77 -18.65 -26.25
N ILE A 318 28.30 -17.48 -26.68
CA ILE A 318 27.62 -16.49 -25.84
C ILE A 318 26.14 -16.47 -26.18
N TYR A 319 25.32 -16.57 -25.15
CA TYR A 319 23.87 -16.62 -25.26
C TYR A 319 23.24 -15.54 -24.38
N GLN A 320 22.04 -15.16 -24.74
CA GLN A 320 21.18 -14.28 -23.95
C GLN A 320 19.88 -15.01 -23.65
N ARG A 321 19.62 -15.24 -22.36
CA ARG A 321 18.33 -15.68 -21.83
C ARG A 321 17.49 -14.48 -21.49
N SER A 322 16.25 -14.41 -21.95
CA SER A 322 15.31 -13.39 -21.50
C SER A 322 14.06 -14.05 -20.91
N LEU A 323 13.64 -13.56 -19.75
CA LEU A 323 12.35 -13.82 -19.13
C LEU A 323 11.53 -12.54 -19.18
N ILE A 324 10.37 -12.57 -19.79
CA ILE A 324 9.44 -11.45 -19.83
C ILE A 324 8.16 -11.84 -19.11
N LEU A 325 7.85 -11.10 -18.05
CA LEU A 325 6.59 -11.18 -17.33
C LEU A 325 5.71 -10.02 -17.77
N SER A 326 4.52 -10.31 -18.26
CA SER A 326 3.49 -9.31 -18.55
C SER A 326 2.46 -9.32 -17.44
N PHE A 327 2.05 -8.15 -16.99
CA PHE A 327 1.08 -7.99 -15.93
C PHE A 327 -0.22 -7.42 -16.47
N THR A 328 -1.35 -7.77 -15.85
CA THR A 328 -2.64 -7.09 -16.00
C THR A 328 -2.93 -6.29 -14.75
N GLY A 329 -3.69 -5.20 -14.88
CA GLY A 329 -4.07 -4.33 -13.77
C GLY A 329 -3.08 -3.18 -13.55
N ASP A 330 -2.79 -2.89 -12.30
CA ASP A 330 -1.99 -1.75 -11.86
C ASP A 330 -0.51 -1.87 -12.30
N PRO A 331 0.19 -0.76 -12.63
CA PRO A 331 1.60 -0.74 -13.00
C PRO A 331 2.57 -1.14 -11.85
N GLY A 332 2.11 -1.27 -10.61
CA GLY A 332 2.96 -1.68 -9.48
C GLY A 332 3.57 -3.08 -9.59
N GLY A 333 2.91 -4.01 -10.31
CA GLY A 333 3.41 -5.37 -10.49
C GLY A 333 4.79 -5.47 -11.14
N PRO A 334 5.06 -4.78 -12.26
CA PRO A 334 6.38 -4.78 -12.90
C PRO A 334 7.50 -4.25 -12.02
N GLU A 335 7.27 -3.19 -11.25
CA GLU A 335 8.28 -2.63 -10.35
C GLU A 335 8.57 -3.59 -9.19
N LYS A 336 7.55 -4.19 -8.56
CA LYS A 336 7.77 -5.23 -7.55
C LYS A 336 8.55 -6.44 -8.09
N ALA A 337 8.26 -6.85 -9.32
CA ALA A 337 9.01 -7.91 -9.97
C ALA A 337 10.47 -7.50 -10.20
N LYS A 338 10.73 -6.28 -10.64
CA LYS A 338 12.07 -5.73 -10.80
C LYS A 338 12.83 -5.71 -9.48
N ASP A 339 12.22 -5.21 -8.41
CA ASP A 339 12.84 -5.16 -7.08
C ASP A 339 13.19 -6.58 -6.59
N TYR A 340 12.28 -7.53 -6.75
CA TYR A 340 12.53 -8.92 -6.41
C TYR A 340 13.72 -9.50 -7.18
N PHE A 341 13.72 -9.42 -8.52
CA PHE A 341 14.81 -9.99 -9.31
C PHE A 341 16.12 -9.27 -9.10
N SER A 342 16.10 -7.94 -8.88
CA SER A 342 17.29 -7.16 -8.55
C SER A 342 17.89 -7.49 -7.17
N SER A 343 17.09 -8.06 -6.26
CA SER A 343 17.54 -8.50 -4.94
C SER A 343 18.23 -9.87 -4.96
N LEU A 344 18.10 -10.64 -6.05
CA LEU A 344 18.74 -11.94 -6.18
C LEU A 344 20.27 -11.78 -6.37
N PRO A 345 21.09 -12.67 -5.82
CA PRO A 345 22.56 -12.60 -5.92
C PRO A 345 23.05 -13.11 -7.29
N THR A 346 22.45 -12.62 -8.37
CA THR A 346 22.83 -12.93 -9.76
C THR A 346 24.03 -12.10 -10.19
N GLN A 347 24.85 -12.62 -11.11
CA GLN A 347 26.07 -11.96 -11.58
C GLN A 347 25.99 -11.46 -13.02
N PHE A 348 25.18 -12.12 -13.85
CA PHE A 348 25.08 -11.90 -15.30
C PHE A 348 23.70 -11.38 -15.71
N THR A 349 22.90 -10.92 -14.72
CA THR A 349 21.50 -10.57 -14.90
C THR A 349 21.28 -9.06 -14.91
N ASP A 350 20.56 -8.57 -15.91
CA ASP A 350 19.97 -7.22 -15.96
C ASP A 350 18.44 -7.31 -15.83
N VAL A 351 17.83 -6.35 -15.11
CA VAL A 351 16.40 -6.33 -14.85
C VAL A 351 15.81 -4.97 -15.20
N GLN A 352 14.78 -4.97 -16.02
CA GLN A 352 14.11 -3.74 -16.45
C GLN A 352 12.60 -3.87 -16.31
N ALA A 353 11.96 -2.83 -15.75
CA ALA A 353 10.50 -2.66 -15.78
C ALA A 353 10.13 -1.55 -16.76
N LYS A 354 9.16 -1.82 -17.64
CA LYS A 354 8.67 -0.84 -18.62
C LYS A 354 7.19 -1.10 -18.93
N GLY A 355 6.35 -0.10 -18.69
CA GLY A 355 4.91 -0.24 -18.89
C GLY A 355 4.32 -1.32 -17.99
N ASN A 356 3.64 -2.30 -18.57
CA ASN A 356 3.05 -3.42 -17.84
C ASN A 356 3.95 -4.67 -17.79
N ARG A 357 5.27 -4.53 -17.89
CA ARG A 357 6.22 -5.64 -18.02
C ARG A 357 7.47 -5.49 -17.21
N CYS A 358 7.96 -6.67 -16.76
CA CYS A 358 9.29 -6.85 -16.24
C CYS A 358 10.07 -7.80 -17.16
N ALA A 359 11.23 -7.37 -17.62
CA ALA A 359 12.18 -8.17 -18.39
C ALA A 359 13.42 -8.46 -17.55
N VAL A 360 13.78 -9.72 -17.49
CA VAL A 360 14.99 -10.22 -16.85
C VAL A 360 15.87 -10.81 -17.93
N THR A 361 17.08 -10.31 -18.06
CA THR A 361 18.01 -10.71 -19.14
C THR A 361 19.31 -11.20 -18.53
N ILE A 362 19.73 -12.43 -18.87
CA ILE A 362 21.00 -13.05 -18.45
C ILE A 362 21.86 -13.19 -19.70
N THR A 363 23.07 -12.66 -19.70
CA THR A 363 23.98 -12.77 -20.84
C THR A 363 25.27 -13.44 -20.42
N GLY A 364 25.65 -14.51 -21.11
CA GLY A 364 26.88 -15.25 -20.80
C GLY A 364 27.01 -16.57 -21.55
N SER A 365 27.96 -17.36 -21.13
CA SER A 365 28.15 -18.77 -21.56
C SER A 365 26.98 -19.64 -21.03
N PRO A 366 26.76 -20.85 -21.56
CA PRO A 366 25.74 -21.78 -21.04
C PRO A 366 25.83 -22.04 -19.54
N SER A 367 27.04 -22.11 -18.98
CA SER A 367 27.25 -22.32 -17.54
C SER A 367 26.89 -21.10 -16.70
N GLU A 368 27.18 -19.88 -17.17
CA GLU A 368 26.82 -18.63 -16.50
C GLU A 368 25.32 -18.43 -16.52
N ILE A 369 24.66 -18.68 -17.65
CA ILE A 369 23.19 -18.66 -17.76
C ILE A 369 22.59 -19.69 -16.79
N THR A 370 23.12 -20.92 -16.75
CA THR A 370 22.64 -21.96 -15.83
C THR A 370 22.73 -21.52 -14.37
N SER A 371 23.81 -20.86 -13.99
CA SER A 371 24.01 -20.35 -12.62
C SER A 371 22.91 -19.36 -12.23
N ASP A 372 22.73 -18.31 -13.04
CA ASP A 372 21.78 -17.23 -12.72
C ASP A 372 20.32 -17.70 -12.88
N GLN A 373 20.00 -18.51 -13.93
CA GLN A 373 18.63 -19.00 -14.09
C GLN A 373 18.21 -19.98 -12.98
N THR A 374 19.15 -20.71 -12.36
CA THR A 374 18.86 -21.55 -11.19
C THR A 374 18.43 -20.70 -10.00
N LEU A 375 18.99 -19.51 -9.81
CA LEU A 375 18.55 -18.57 -8.78
C LEU A 375 17.17 -17.99 -9.05
N ILE A 376 16.81 -17.80 -10.33
CA ILE A 376 15.54 -17.20 -10.76
C ILE A 376 14.42 -18.25 -10.79
N PHE A 377 14.63 -19.39 -11.47
CA PHE A 377 13.60 -20.41 -11.71
C PHE A 377 13.62 -21.55 -10.69
N GLY A 378 14.76 -21.75 -10.01
CA GLY A 378 15.01 -22.90 -9.15
C GLY A 378 15.89 -23.96 -9.79
N GLU A 379 16.16 -25.01 -9.04
CA GLU A 379 16.96 -26.15 -9.52
C GLU A 379 16.33 -26.90 -10.70
N GLY A 380 17.13 -27.60 -11.48
CA GLY A 380 16.67 -28.38 -12.63
C GLY A 380 16.63 -27.59 -13.95
N ASN A 381 16.97 -26.30 -13.92
CA ASN A 381 17.07 -25.44 -15.09
C ASN A 381 18.51 -25.34 -15.56
N THR A 382 18.82 -25.87 -16.76
CA THR A 382 20.19 -25.93 -17.26
C THR A 382 20.26 -25.61 -18.75
N VAL A 383 21.34 -24.96 -19.16
CA VAL A 383 21.72 -24.79 -20.57
C VAL A 383 23.04 -25.49 -20.78
N SER A 384 23.12 -26.36 -21.75
CA SER A 384 24.36 -27.06 -22.11
C SER A 384 24.60 -27.02 -23.60
N LEU A 385 25.86 -26.89 -23.99
CA LEU A 385 26.29 -26.90 -25.37
C LEU A 385 27.23 -28.06 -25.59
N THR A 386 26.89 -28.94 -26.53
CA THR A 386 27.74 -30.04 -26.95
C THR A 386 28.11 -29.87 -28.40
N GLN A 387 29.40 -29.71 -28.67
CA GLN A 387 29.91 -29.60 -30.02
C GLN A 387 30.26 -30.98 -30.56
N GLN A 388 29.65 -31.38 -31.67
CA GLN A 388 30.03 -32.56 -32.40
C GLN A 388 31.01 -32.19 -33.49
N SER A 389 32.28 -32.39 -33.21
CA SER A 389 33.39 -32.26 -34.18
C SER A 389 33.74 -33.60 -34.77
N GLY A 390 33.25 -33.86 -35.96
CA GLY A 390 33.66 -35.03 -36.79
C GLY A 390 34.37 -34.55 -38.07
N PHE A 391 35.05 -35.43 -38.77
CA PHE A 391 35.54 -35.14 -40.11
C PHE A 391 34.39 -35.19 -41.13
N SER A 392 33.56 -34.13 -41.07
CA SER A 392 32.33 -33.95 -41.85
C SER A 392 32.32 -32.56 -42.47
N PRO A 393 31.65 -32.35 -43.63
CA PRO A 393 31.50 -31.06 -44.28
C PRO A 393 30.85 -29.98 -43.37
N PHE A 394 30.08 -30.45 -42.38
CA PHE A 394 29.39 -29.61 -41.43
C PHE A 394 29.79 -29.97 -40.01
N SER A 395 29.86 -28.97 -39.14
CA SER A 395 29.87 -29.12 -37.70
C SER A 395 28.48 -28.89 -37.14
N TYR A 396 28.13 -29.61 -36.11
CA TYR A 396 26.84 -29.51 -35.44
C TYR A 396 27.08 -29.10 -33.99
N ASP A 397 26.44 -28.02 -33.60
CA ASP A 397 26.38 -27.57 -32.21
C ASP A 397 25.01 -27.98 -31.66
N ASN A 398 25.00 -28.87 -30.70
CA ASN A 398 23.80 -29.31 -30.01
C ASN A 398 23.66 -28.53 -28.74
N LEU A 399 22.72 -27.57 -28.72
CA LEU A 399 22.36 -26.75 -27.55
C LEU A 399 21.14 -27.40 -26.91
N GLU A 400 21.26 -27.79 -25.66
CA GLU A 400 20.17 -28.36 -24.88
C GLU A 400 19.80 -27.35 -23.79
N ASP A 401 18.53 -26.95 -23.78
CA ASP A 401 17.94 -26.05 -22.80
C ASP A 401 16.86 -26.77 -22.02
N ARG A 402 17.15 -27.09 -20.76
CA ARG A 402 16.20 -27.76 -19.86
C ARG A 402 15.55 -26.72 -18.96
N LEU A 403 14.23 -26.68 -18.98
CA LEU A 403 13.40 -25.77 -18.19
C LEU A 403 12.44 -26.56 -17.29
N GLU A 404 12.51 -26.28 -15.99
CA GLU A 404 11.58 -26.76 -14.98
C GLU A 404 10.95 -25.52 -14.32
N LEU A 405 9.85 -25.05 -14.86
CA LEU A 405 9.24 -23.78 -14.48
C LEU A 405 8.08 -23.93 -13.48
N SER A 406 7.60 -25.15 -13.20
CA SER A 406 6.39 -25.39 -12.42
C SER A 406 6.38 -24.70 -11.05
N SER A 407 7.46 -24.78 -10.30
CA SER A 407 7.61 -24.15 -9.00
C SER A 407 7.62 -22.61 -9.10
N PHE A 408 8.34 -22.09 -10.08
CA PHE A 408 8.42 -20.65 -10.34
C PHE A 408 7.05 -20.07 -10.74
N LEU A 409 6.38 -20.71 -11.71
CA LEU A 409 5.05 -20.28 -12.18
C LEU A 409 4.04 -20.26 -11.05
N LYS A 410 4.08 -21.26 -10.16
CA LYS A 410 3.22 -21.30 -8.97
C LYS A 410 3.51 -20.14 -8.02
N LYS A 411 4.79 -19.83 -7.77
CA LYS A 411 5.19 -18.72 -6.89
C LYS A 411 4.74 -17.37 -7.42
N ILE A 412 4.77 -17.15 -8.75
CA ILE A 412 4.30 -15.91 -9.36
C ILE A 412 2.78 -15.88 -9.62
N GLY A 413 2.06 -16.96 -9.30
CA GLY A 413 0.61 -17.07 -9.49
C GLY A 413 0.15 -17.20 -10.95
N PHE A 414 1.04 -17.63 -11.84
CA PHE A 414 0.71 -17.83 -13.25
C PHE A 414 0.22 -19.27 -13.51
N SER A 415 -0.99 -19.40 -14.04
CA SER A 415 -1.64 -20.68 -14.35
C SER A 415 -1.69 -21.01 -15.84
N GLY A 416 -1.22 -20.09 -16.70
CA GLY A 416 -1.19 -20.28 -18.14
C GLY A 416 0.00 -21.13 -18.61
N GLN A 417 0.13 -21.25 -19.94
CA GLN A 417 1.30 -21.86 -20.54
C GLN A 417 2.32 -20.79 -20.92
N PRO A 418 3.59 -20.89 -20.47
CA PRO A 418 4.64 -20.00 -20.89
C PRO A 418 4.99 -20.22 -22.36
N THR A 419 5.44 -19.16 -23.03
CA THR A 419 5.89 -19.21 -24.41
C THR A 419 7.41 -19.23 -24.46
N TYR A 420 7.98 -20.13 -25.26
CA TYR A 420 9.42 -20.20 -25.48
C TYR A 420 9.78 -19.76 -26.89
N HIS A 421 10.86 -18.98 -27.03
CA HIS A 421 11.42 -18.52 -28.29
C HIS A 421 12.91 -18.86 -28.37
N TYR A 422 13.36 -19.27 -29.55
CA TYR A 422 14.79 -19.44 -29.82
C TYR A 422 15.21 -18.61 -31.02
N PHE A 423 16.29 -17.88 -30.88
CA PHE A 423 16.85 -17.05 -31.94
C PHE A 423 18.34 -17.40 -32.13
N SER A 424 18.74 -17.65 -33.36
CA SER A 424 20.12 -17.88 -33.74
C SER A 424 20.38 -17.22 -35.11
N SER A 425 21.57 -16.67 -35.28
CA SER A 425 22.06 -16.21 -36.58
C SER A 425 22.48 -17.37 -37.49
N ARG A 426 22.65 -18.54 -36.91
CA ARG A 426 23.05 -19.77 -37.63
C ARG A 426 21.82 -20.51 -38.16
N THR A 427 22.04 -21.34 -39.21
CA THR A 427 20.97 -22.21 -39.72
C THR A 427 20.63 -23.25 -38.66
N LEU A 428 19.40 -23.25 -38.20
CA LEU A 428 18.82 -24.27 -37.34
C LEU A 428 18.49 -25.50 -38.19
N ASP A 429 19.16 -26.64 -37.94
CA ASP A 429 18.94 -27.89 -38.66
C ASP A 429 17.78 -28.68 -38.04
N GLU A 430 17.68 -28.66 -36.71
CA GLU A 430 16.64 -29.34 -35.97
C GLU A 430 16.28 -28.57 -34.68
N PHE A 431 14.99 -28.52 -34.39
CA PHE A 431 14.47 -28.04 -33.11
C PHE A 431 13.50 -29.05 -32.55
N LEU A 432 13.87 -29.68 -31.43
CA LEU A 432 13.08 -30.69 -30.74
C LEU A 432 12.66 -30.23 -29.37
N GLN A 433 11.40 -30.43 -29.05
CA GLN A 433 10.89 -30.32 -27.68
C GLN A 433 10.65 -31.75 -27.16
N THR A 434 11.18 -32.09 -26.01
CA THR A 434 10.91 -33.31 -25.27
C THR A 434 10.23 -32.94 -23.96
N ASP A 435 9.03 -33.40 -23.72
CA ASP A 435 8.30 -33.16 -22.48
C ASP A 435 8.70 -34.16 -21.38
N SER A 436 8.10 -33.99 -20.19
CA SER A 436 8.35 -34.84 -19.02
C SER A 436 7.91 -36.31 -19.21
N SER A 437 7.06 -36.62 -20.22
CA SER A 437 6.67 -37.98 -20.57
C SER A 437 7.64 -38.63 -21.53
N GLY A 438 8.59 -37.88 -22.09
CA GLY A 438 9.53 -38.32 -23.12
C GLY A 438 8.97 -38.22 -24.55
N GLU A 439 7.78 -37.62 -24.72
CA GLU A 439 7.23 -37.33 -26.03
C GLU A 439 8.05 -36.27 -26.74
N ARG A 440 8.40 -36.52 -28.00
CA ARG A 440 9.24 -35.63 -28.81
C ARG A 440 8.41 -34.98 -29.89
N GLN A 441 8.50 -33.65 -29.99
CA GLN A 441 7.88 -32.87 -31.05
C GLN A 441 8.97 -32.04 -31.76
N ALA A 442 9.04 -32.21 -33.09
CA ALA A 442 9.94 -31.44 -33.93
C ALA A 442 9.25 -30.17 -34.46
N PHE A 443 10.01 -29.10 -34.58
CA PHE A 443 9.57 -27.80 -35.10
C PHE A 443 10.59 -27.29 -36.12
N ASP A 444 10.13 -26.45 -37.05
CA ASP A 444 11.02 -25.72 -37.95
C ASP A 444 11.57 -24.43 -37.31
N GLY A 445 12.53 -23.79 -37.96
CA GLY A 445 13.15 -22.57 -37.48
C GLY A 445 12.19 -21.39 -37.33
N ASP A 446 11.21 -21.27 -38.20
CA ASP A 446 10.22 -20.19 -38.17
C ASP A 446 9.30 -20.36 -36.96
N GLN A 447 8.90 -21.59 -36.63
CA GLN A 447 8.11 -21.92 -35.45
C GLN A 447 8.89 -21.67 -34.16
N ALA A 448 10.19 -21.97 -34.15
CA ALA A 448 11.04 -21.66 -33.02
C ALA A 448 11.14 -20.14 -32.71
N GLN A 449 11.22 -19.31 -33.76
CA GLN A 449 11.24 -17.87 -33.65
C GLN A 449 9.87 -17.26 -33.31
N ALA A 450 8.81 -17.79 -33.93
CA ALA A 450 7.44 -17.31 -33.69
C ALA A 450 6.97 -17.53 -32.24
N GLY A 451 7.63 -18.43 -31.52
CA GLY A 451 7.31 -18.78 -30.15
C GLY A 451 6.38 -19.97 -30.02
N LYS A 452 6.71 -20.86 -29.11
CA LYS A 452 5.97 -22.08 -28.83
C LYS A 452 5.53 -22.14 -27.39
N ALA A 453 4.29 -22.49 -27.15
CA ALA A 453 3.84 -22.80 -25.79
C ALA A 453 4.55 -24.06 -25.29
N ILE A 454 5.12 -23.97 -24.10
CA ILE A 454 5.78 -25.08 -23.40
C ILE A 454 4.96 -25.52 -22.21
N SER A 455 5.18 -26.77 -21.76
CA SER A 455 4.47 -27.28 -20.59
C SER A 455 4.77 -26.42 -19.35
N ALA A 456 3.73 -26.05 -18.62
CA ALA A 456 3.83 -25.44 -17.30
C ALA A 456 4.08 -26.48 -16.20
N GLN A 457 4.00 -27.78 -16.52
CA GLN A 457 4.14 -28.87 -15.56
C GLN A 457 5.29 -29.79 -15.98
N GLY A 458 6.20 -30.01 -15.04
CA GLY A 458 7.37 -30.85 -15.26
C GLY A 458 8.46 -30.22 -16.13
N ALA A 459 9.55 -30.93 -16.29
CA ALA A 459 10.69 -30.48 -17.07
C ALA A 459 10.40 -30.60 -18.59
N VAL A 460 10.80 -29.55 -19.31
CA VAL A 460 10.81 -29.55 -20.77
C VAL A 460 12.26 -29.44 -21.23
N VAL A 461 12.68 -30.29 -22.13
CA VAL A 461 14.01 -30.23 -22.74
C VAL A 461 13.86 -29.77 -24.18
N LEU A 462 14.52 -28.67 -24.50
CA LEU A 462 14.55 -28.07 -25.83
C LEU A 462 15.93 -28.31 -26.43
N THR A 463 15.98 -29.08 -27.53
CA THR A 463 17.23 -29.42 -28.19
C THR A 463 17.27 -28.66 -29.52
N MET A 464 18.27 -27.79 -29.69
CA MET A 464 18.52 -27.02 -30.88
C MET A 464 19.83 -27.49 -31.53
N VAL A 465 19.74 -27.95 -32.75
CA VAL A 465 20.90 -28.40 -33.51
C VAL A 465 21.22 -27.34 -34.56
N ASN A 466 22.26 -26.58 -34.31
CA ASN A 466 22.75 -25.57 -35.24
C ASN A 466 23.82 -26.16 -36.15
N LYS A 467 23.67 -26.00 -37.45
CA LYS A 467 24.57 -26.46 -38.50
C LYS A 467 25.44 -25.32 -38.99
N SER A 468 26.74 -25.56 -39.00
CA SER A 468 27.70 -24.61 -39.57
C SER A 468 28.69 -25.33 -40.50
N TRP A 469 29.27 -24.57 -41.41
CA TRP A 469 30.35 -25.12 -42.27
C TRP A 469 31.56 -25.46 -41.41
N ASN A 470 32.07 -26.70 -41.58
CA ASN A 470 33.29 -27.11 -40.90
C ASN A 470 34.52 -26.61 -41.67
N PRO A 471 35.20 -25.52 -41.22
CA PRO A 471 36.31 -24.97 -41.97
C PRO A 471 37.51 -25.95 -42.04
N VAL A 472 37.69 -26.80 -41.03
CA VAL A 472 38.76 -27.77 -40.97
C VAL A 472 38.58 -28.85 -42.04
N PHE A 473 37.31 -29.32 -42.21
CA PHE A 473 37.00 -30.26 -43.28
C PHE A 473 37.25 -29.64 -44.65
N TRP A 474 36.75 -28.44 -44.89
CA TRP A 474 36.89 -27.77 -46.18
C TRP A 474 38.31 -27.34 -46.48
N LEU A 475 39.11 -26.96 -45.46
CA LEU A 475 40.54 -26.74 -45.63
C LEU A 475 41.25 -28.04 -45.94
N ALA A 476 40.93 -29.15 -45.26
CA ALA A 476 41.53 -30.44 -45.52
C ALA A 476 41.07 -31.02 -46.89
N ALA A 477 39.78 -30.89 -47.23
CA ALA A 477 39.26 -31.26 -48.53
C ALA A 477 39.86 -30.37 -49.64
N GLY A 478 39.92 -29.06 -49.41
CA GLY A 478 40.59 -28.13 -50.33
C GLY A 478 42.09 -28.42 -50.49
N ALA A 479 42.77 -28.72 -49.37
CA ALA A 479 44.19 -29.17 -49.45
C ALA A 479 44.32 -30.50 -50.16
N GLY A 480 43.41 -31.46 -49.93
CA GLY A 480 43.35 -32.72 -50.65
C GLY A 480 43.06 -32.52 -52.15
N ILE A 481 42.09 -31.67 -52.46
CA ILE A 481 41.79 -31.30 -53.85
C ILE A 481 42.98 -30.53 -54.45
N LEU A 482 43.60 -29.64 -53.68
CA LEU A 482 44.79 -28.90 -54.12
C LEU A 482 45.95 -29.83 -54.37
N LEU A 483 46.15 -30.86 -53.49
CA LEU A 483 47.14 -31.90 -53.70
C LEU A 483 46.84 -32.75 -54.90
N ILE A 484 45.56 -33.10 -55.16
CA ILE A 484 45.13 -33.79 -56.35
C ILE A 484 45.27 -32.89 -57.58
N LEU A 485 44.92 -31.62 -57.45
CA LEU A 485 45.12 -30.62 -58.51
C LEU A 485 46.59 -30.32 -58.72
N LEU A 486 47.40 -30.25 -57.65
CA LEU A 486 48.84 -30.12 -57.75
C LEU A 486 49.50 -31.42 -58.27
N ALA A 487 48.99 -32.59 -57.91
CA ALA A 487 49.39 -33.88 -58.48
C ALA A 487 48.91 -34.00 -59.94
N SER A 488 47.67 -33.61 -60.23
CA SER A 488 47.17 -33.48 -61.61
C SER A 488 47.73 -32.29 -62.32
N ALA A 489 48.06 -31.18 -61.62
CA ALA A 489 48.78 -30.03 -62.20
C ALA A 489 50.31 -30.25 -62.26
N ALA A 490 50.88 -31.07 -61.40
CA ALA A 490 52.21 -31.63 -61.69
C ALA A 490 52.18 -32.44 -62.97
N VAL A 491 51.05 -33.08 -63.24
CA VAL A 491 50.77 -33.77 -64.52
C VAL A 491 50.32 -32.74 -65.60
N PHE A 492 49.58 -31.73 -65.20
CA PHE A 492 49.00 -30.68 -66.10
C PHE A 492 49.68 -29.30 -65.98
N PHE A 493 50.62 -29.12 -65.04
CA PHE A 493 51.32 -27.86 -64.86
C PHE A 493 52.26 -27.54 -65.95
N ARG A 494 51.93 -28.01 -66.87
CA ARG A 494 52.33 -27.33 -68.08
C ARG A 494 51.22 -26.44 -68.60
N PHE A 495 50.08 -26.42 -67.94
CA PHE A 495 49.00 -25.57 -68.40
C PHE A 495 48.27 -24.82 -67.27
N GLN A 496 48.68 -23.58 -67.19
CA GLN A 496 47.95 -22.36 -66.83
C GLN A 496 47.40 -22.12 -65.42
N ARG A 497 47.91 -21.03 -64.94
CA ARG A 497 47.58 -20.24 -63.71
C ARG A 497 46.32 -19.46 -63.86
N ALA A 498 45.73 -19.20 -62.71
CA ALA A 498 45.02 -18.02 -62.22
C ALA A 498 43.50 -17.98 -62.17
N ALA A 499 42.97 -17.63 -61.06
CA ALA A 499 42.10 -16.46 -60.85
C ALA A 499 41.50 -16.30 -59.43
N LEU A 500 41.27 -15.11 -59.05
CA LEU A 500 41.15 -14.32 -57.85
C LEU A 500 39.86 -14.44 -57.01
N ARG A 501 40.02 -14.07 -55.73
CA ARG A 501 39.06 -13.96 -54.61
C ARG A 501 38.16 -12.75 -54.60
N LYS A 502 37.02 -12.85 -53.95
CA LYS A 502 36.38 -11.70 -53.26
C LYS A 502 35.73 -12.09 -51.96
N LYS A 503 35.86 -11.28 -50.98
CA LYS A 503 35.32 -11.31 -49.63
C LYS A 503 34.09 -10.42 -49.49
N LYS A 504 33.19 -10.78 -48.63
CA LYS A 504 32.08 -9.94 -48.18
C LYS A 504 32.05 -9.86 -46.64
N PRO A 505 31.66 -8.73 -46.07
CA PRO A 505 31.63 -8.59 -44.60
C PRO A 505 30.28 -8.98 -43.99
N GLU A 506 30.34 -9.39 -42.75
CA GLU A 506 29.21 -9.72 -41.87
C GLU A 506 28.59 -8.47 -41.25
N PRO A 507 27.31 -8.48 -40.95
CA PRO A 507 26.66 -7.37 -40.26
C PRO A 507 26.71 -7.56 -38.72
N GLU A 508 27.16 -6.53 -38.03
CA GLU A 508 27.01 -6.34 -36.59
C GLU A 508 25.55 -6.03 -36.24
N PHE A 509 24.96 -6.82 -35.37
CA PHE A 509 23.62 -6.54 -34.84
C PHE A 509 23.74 -5.71 -33.56
N LEU A 510 23.33 -4.47 -33.66
CA LEU A 510 23.03 -3.64 -32.49
C LEU A 510 21.64 -4.01 -31.98
N VAL A 511 21.59 -4.61 -30.80
CA VAL A 511 20.33 -4.88 -30.12
C VAL A 511 19.87 -3.58 -29.46
N LEU A 512 18.94 -2.88 -30.08
CA LEU A 512 18.13 -1.88 -29.40
C LEU A 512 16.98 -2.63 -28.74
N GLU A 513 16.96 -2.63 -27.40
CA GLU A 513 15.88 -3.23 -26.62
C GLU A 513 14.59 -2.39 -26.78
N GLU A 514 13.87 -2.62 -27.86
CA GLU A 514 12.54 -2.04 -28.08
C GLU A 514 11.48 -3.10 -27.81
N PHE A 515 10.42 -2.71 -27.12
CA PHE A 515 9.30 -3.61 -26.80
C PHE A 515 8.11 -3.31 -27.70
N CYS A 516 7.38 -4.34 -28.11
CA CYS A 516 6.17 -4.19 -28.91
C CYS A 516 5.10 -3.38 -28.16
N PRO A 517 4.57 -2.28 -28.70
CA PRO A 517 3.58 -1.45 -28.02
C PRO A 517 2.24 -2.14 -27.76
N GLN A 518 1.94 -3.20 -28.47
CA GLN A 518 0.68 -3.93 -28.37
C GLN A 518 0.74 -5.07 -27.35
N CYS A 519 1.81 -5.83 -27.36
CA CYS A 519 1.95 -7.06 -26.58
C CYS A 519 3.26 -7.14 -25.80
N GLY A 520 4.30 -6.21 -26.00
CA GLY A 520 5.57 -5.95 -25.36
C GLY A 520 6.64 -7.04 -25.53
N ALA A 521 6.49 -7.94 -26.47
CA ALA A 521 7.59 -8.82 -26.84
C ALA A 521 8.83 -7.98 -27.19
N VAL A 522 10.02 -8.47 -26.85
CA VAL A 522 11.26 -7.86 -27.28
C VAL A 522 11.31 -7.84 -28.80
N LEU A 523 11.60 -6.68 -29.35
CA LEU A 523 11.74 -6.47 -30.77
C LEU A 523 13.22 -6.33 -31.12
N TYR A 524 13.59 -6.94 -32.25
CA TYR A 524 14.93 -6.80 -32.80
C TYR A 524 14.90 -5.87 -34.01
N GLU A 525 16.00 -5.16 -34.23
CA GLU A 525 16.11 -4.20 -35.35
C GLU A 525 15.83 -4.89 -36.70
N GLY A 526 14.92 -4.33 -37.47
CA GLY A 526 14.50 -4.83 -38.79
C GLY A 526 13.22 -5.66 -38.80
N MET A 527 12.58 -5.94 -37.67
CA MET A 527 11.29 -6.63 -37.65
C MET A 527 10.17 -5.74 -38.17
N ARG A 528 9.40 -6.25 -39.12
CA ARG A 528 8.21 -5.59 -39.64
C ARG A 528 6.97 -5.90 -38.82
N TYR A 529 6.90 -7.05 -38.23
CA TYR A 529 5.78 -7.51 -37.42
C TYR A 529 6.28 -8.07 -36.09
N CYS A 530 5.51 -7.84 -35.03
CA CYS A 530 5.79 -8.51 -33.76
C CYS A 530 5.52 -10.00 -33.88
N THR A 531 6.50 -10.83 -33.60
CA THR A 531 6.41 -12.30 -33.70
C THR A 531 5.45 -12.93 -32.70
N GLN A 532 5.09 -12.21 -31.65
CA GLN A 532 4.22 -12.71 -30.59
C GLN A 532 2.74 -12.36 -30.79
N CYS A 533 2.40 -11.19 -31.34
CA CYS A 533 1.02 -10.74 -31.50
C CYS A 533 0.64 -10.38 -32.95
N GLY A 534 1.59 -10.45 -33.88
CA GLY A 534 1.34 -10.20 -35.30
C GLY A 534 1.15 -8.72 -35.69
N VAL A 535 1.26 -7.76 -34.75
CA VAL A 535 1.04 -6.36 -35.07
C VAL A 535 2.11 -5.84 -36.03
N ASP A 536 1.70 -5.05 -37.05
CA ASP A 536 2.60 -4.38 -37.98
C ASP A 536 3.25 -3.17 -37.31
N LEU A 537 4.53 -3.25 -37.03
CA LEU A 537 5.32 -2.22 -36.33
C LEU A 537 5.53 -0.94 -37.15
N LYS A 538 5.25 -0.98 -38.46
CA LYS A 538 5.25 0.23 -39.31
C LYS A 538 3.95 1.01 -39.21
N ALA A 539 2.84 0.36 -38.91
CA ALA A 539 1.53 1.00 -38.74
C ALA A 539 1.37 1.70 -37.37
N HIS A 540 2.19 1.32 -36.40
CA HIS A 540 2.24 1.94 -35.09
C HIS A 540 3.68 2.43 -34.83
N PRO A 541 4.05 3.64 -35.29
CA PRO A 541 5.40 4.15 -35.08
C PRO A 541 5.72 4.23 -33.60
N ILE A 542 6.81 3.60 -33.22
CA ILE A 542 7.39 3.67 -31.87
C ILE A 542 7.72 5.14 -31.62
N ASP A 543 7.10 5.71 -30.61
CA ASP A 543 7.33 7.10 -30.20
C ASP A 543 8.77 7.20 -29.65
N LYS A 544 9.72 7.51 -30.51
CA LYS A 544 11.11 7.82 -30.16
C LYS A 544 11.14 9.14 -29.41
N ARG A 545 10.71 9.14 -28.15
CA ARG A 545 11.01 10.27 -27.27
C ARG A 545 12.50 10.21 -26.93
N ALA A 546 13.25 10.91 -27.74
CA ALA A 546 14.62 11.25 -27.43
C ALA A 546 14.63 11.97 -26.07
N GLY A 547 15.17 11.30 -25.04
CA GLY A 547 15.63 11.98 -23.84
C GLY A 547 16.74 12.94 -24.26
N LYS A 548 16.42 14.22 -24.34
CA LYS A 548 17.40 15.30 -24.21
C LYS A 548 17.38 15.69 -22.73
N ASP A 549 18.47 15.52 -22.12
CA ASP A 549 19.23 16.20 -21.07
C ASP A 549 19.77 15.21 -20.05
#